data_ff72896d0dc123b71d5a4ca157dbc51c
#
_entry.id   ff72896d0dc123b71d5a4ca157dbc51c
#
_cell.length_a   1.000
_cell.length_b   1.000
_cell.length_c   1.000
_cell.angle_alpha   90.00
_cell.angle_beta   90.00
_cell.angle_gamma   90.00
#
_symmetry.space_group_name_H-M   'P 1'
#
loop_
_entity.id
_entity.type
_entity.pdbx_description
1 polymer ?
#
loop_
_entity_poly.entity_id
_entity_poly.type
_entity_poly.pdbx_seq_one_letter_code
_entity_poly.pdbx_strand_id
1 'polypeptide(L)'
;MGHRVLAVLILIFGFGAVLMHNHFSFAQMSPSDWIAAVVCLIAALILFFRKKGGKQSDSNEIHTMTFSLEGISCDAKGNAPAAQGQQLYLKPYEGTDSEQIAVTDETMQILGFVPEEYREYVLSRIEGHRLTHTVAEQVEKTSLGSYRISVRITC
;
A
#
# COMPACT_ATOMS: atom_id res chain seq x y z
N MET A 1 -13.39 -0.89 8.98
CA MET A 1 -14.77 -0.40 9.25
C MET A 1 -14.90 0.35 10.59
N GLY A 2 -14.11 0.05 11.62
CA GLY A 2 -14.29 0.58 12.98
C GLY A 2 -14.28 2.11 13.16
N HIS A 3 -13.35 2.83 12.53
CA HIS A 3 -13.21 4.29 12.77
C HIS A 3 -14.35 5.14 12.22
N ARG A 4 -14.93 4.77 11.07
CA ARG A 4 -16.09 5.49 10.49
C ARG A 4 -17.33 5.27 11.33
N VAL A 5 -17.52 4.04 11.84
CA VAL A 5 -18.65 3.73 12.74
C VAL A 5 -18.47 4.51 14.05
N LEU A 6 -17.27 4.55 14.60
CA LEU A 6 -16.96 5.31 15.82
C LEU A 6 -17.19 6.82 15.62
N ALA A 7 -16.81 7.39 14.47
CA ALA A 7 -17.04 8.80 14.16
C ALA A 7 -18.54 9.12 14.11
N VAL A 8 -19.34 8.24 13.51
CA VAL A 8 -20.80 8.39 13.44
C VAL A 8 -21.43 8.28 14.85
N LEU A 9 -20.94 7.35 15.67
CA LEU A 9 -21.42 7.22 17.07
C LEU A 9 -21.10 8.46 17.90
N ILE A 10 -19.89 9.01 17.79
CA ILE A 10 -19.50 10.24 18.49
C ILE A 10 -20.41 11.40 18.04
N LEU A 11 -20.72 11.50 16.74
CA LEU A 11 -21.57 12.56 16.22
C LEU A 11 -23.01 12.42 16.72
N ILE A 12 -23.58 11.21 16.69
CA ILE A 12 -24.95 10.97 17.15
C ILE A 12 -25.08 11.17 18.67
N PHE A 13 -24.19 10.53 19.45
CA PHE A 13 -24.29 10.58 20.90
C PHE A 13 -23.78 11.89 21.49
N GLY A 14 -22.66 12.43 20.98
CA GLY A 14 -22.07 13.67 21.51
C GLY A 14 -22.95 14.88 21.16
N PHE A 15 -23.29 15.05 19.88
CA PHE A 15 -24.13 16.16 19.45
C PHE A 15 -25.59 16.00 19.92
N GLY A 16 -26.10 14.75 19.91
CA GLY A 16 -27.43 14.44 20.42
C GLY A 16 -27.59 14.77 21.91
N ALA A 17 -26.60 14.47 22.74
CA ALA A 17 -26.62 14.81 24.16
C ALA A 17 -26.67 16.34 24.40
N VAL A 18 -25.93 17.13 23.64
CA VAL A 18 -25.96 18.59 23.72
C VAL A 18 -27.35 19.12 23.33
N LEU A 19 -27.95 18.58 22.27
CA LEU A 19 -29.30 18.96 21.87
C LEU A 19 -30.36 18.58 22.89
N MET A 20 -30.28 17.38 23.45
CA MET A 20 -31.23 16.93 24.50
C MET A 20 -31.14 17.83 25.74
N HIS A 21 -29.94 18.22 26.16
CA HIS A 21 -29.74 19.12 27.29
C HIS A 21 -30.41 20.47 27.09
N ASN A 22 -30.45 20.96 25.88
CA ASN A 22 -31.06 22.24 25.51
C ASN A 22 -32.49 22.10 24.94
N HIS A 23 -33.22 21.04 25.28
CA HIS A 23 -34.60 20.79 24.81
C HIS A 23 -34.80 20.95 23.30
N PHE A 24 -33.77 20.55 22.49
CA PHE A 24 -33.74 20.70 21.03
C PHE A 24 -33.84 22.14 20.52
N SER A 25 -33.56 23.15 21.37
CA SER A 25 -33.60 24.57 21.01
C SER A 25 -32.21 25.16 20.87
N PHE A 26 -31.82 25.49 19.65
CA PHE A 26 -30.52 26.16 19.39
C PHE A 26 -30.41 27.56 20.00
N ALA A 27 -31.57 28.22 20.21
CA ALA A 27 -31.62 29.57 20.77
C ALA A 27 -31.30 29.60 22.29
N GLN A 28 -31.38 28.44 22.97
CA GLN A 28 -31.12 28.32 24.41
C GLN A 28 -29.76 27.74 24.73
N MET A 29 -28.95 27.45 23.69
CA MET A 29 -27.60 26.90 23.89
C MET A 29 -26.70 27.95 24.50
N SER A 30 -26.03 27.57 25.59
CA SER A 30 -24.99 28.39 26.21
C SER A 30 -23.71 28.41 25.33
N PRO A 31 -22.84 29.42 25.51
CA PRO A 31 -21.55 29.43 24.80
C PRO A 31 -20.71 28.15 25.01
N SER A 32 -20.81 27.53 26.20
CA SER A 32 -20.14 26.26 26.51
C SER A 32 -20.69 25.08 25.70
N ASP A 33 -22.00 25.04 25.45
CA ASP A 33 -22.65 24.01 24.66
C ASP A 33 -22.24 24.11 23.19
N TRP A 34 -22.09 25.32 22.66
CA TRP A 34 -21.57 25.56 21.32
C TRP A 34 -20.13 25.07 21.17
N ILE A 35 -19.26 25.33 22.17
CA ILE A 35 -17.90 24.84 22.17
C ILE A 35 -17.87 23.31 22.17
N ALA A 36 -18.69 22.67 23.02
CA ALA A 36 -18.78 21.22 23.07
C ALA A 36 -19.26 20.60 21.75
N ALA A 37 -20.27 21.20 21.11
CA ALA A 37 -20.78 20.76 19.81
C ALA A 37 -19.71 20.87 18.71
N VAL A 38 -18.96 21.98 18.65
CA VAL A 38 -17.88 22.18 17.69
C VAL A 38 -16.73 21.19 17.92
N VAL A 39 -16.33 20.94 19.16
CA VAL A 39 -15.28 19.94 19.48
C VAL A 39 -15.71 18.55 19.06
N CYS A 40 -16.95 18.13 19.31
CA CYS A 40 -17.48 16.85 18.86
C CYS A 40 -17.46 16.74 17.33
N LEU A 41 -17.84 17.80 16.62
CA LEU A 41 -17.84 17.84 15.16
C LEU A 41 -16.42 17.72 14.59
N ILE A 42 -15.47 18.47 15.14
CA ILE A 42 -14.04 18.42 14.73
C ILE A 42 -13.49 17.01 14.99
N ALA A 43 -13.73 16.43 16.16
CA ALA A 43 -13.29 15.08 16.49
C ALA A 43 -13.85 14.03 15.53
N ALA A 44 -15.15 14.13 15.20
CA ALA A 44 -15.81 13.25 14.25
C ALA A 44 -15.21 13.41 12.83
N LEU A 45 -14.94 14.63 12.38
CA LEU A 45 -14.29 14.92 11.10
C LEU A 45 -12.88 14.33 11.03
N ILE A 46 -12.07 14.54 12.06
CA ILE A 46 -10.70 13.98 12.14
C ILE A 46 -10.76 12.46 12.02
N LEU A 47 -11.67 11.79 12.73
CA LEU A 47 -11.82 10.33 12.66
C LEU A 47 -12.37 9.86 11.32
N PHE A 48 -13.26 10.64 10.70
CA PHE A 48 -13.87 10.30 9.41
C PHE A 48 -12.88 10.42 8.26
N PHE A 49 -12.10 11.52 8.24
CA PHE A 49 -11.08 11.79 7.22
C PHE A 49 -9.72 11.19 7.55
N ARG A 50 -9.56 10.62 8.74
CA ARG A 50 -8.35 9.87 9.06
C ARG A 50 -8.27 8.71 8.06
N LYS A 51 -7.53 8.96 6.96
CA LYS A 51 -7.14 7.93 6.01
C LYS A 51 -6.66 6.76 6.87
N LYS A 52 -7.15 5.56 6.62
CA LYS A 52 -6.55 4.36 7.20
C LYS A 52 -5.07 4.42 6.87
N GLY A 53 -4.31 5.06 7.72
CA GLY A 53 -2.91 4.72 7.85
C GLY A 53 -2.97 3.24 8.18
N GLY A 54 -2.55 2.40 7.25
CA GLY A 54 -2.49 0.98 7.50
C GLY A 54 -1.89 0.84 8.89
N LYS A 55 -2.50 0.02 9.74
CA LYS A 55 -1.84 -0.40 10.95
C LYS A 55 -0.47 -0.86 10.52
N GLN A 56 0.49 0.02 10.68
CA GLN A 56 1.87 -0.33 10.70
C GLN A 56 1.97 -1.18 11.97
N SER A 57 1.69 -2.45 11.79
CA SER A 57 2.06 -3.46 12.76
C SER A 57 3.57 -3.38 12.79
N ASP A 58 4.12 -2.72 13.80
CA ASP A 58 5.52 -2.83 14.19
C ASP A 58 5.77 -4.22 14.78
N SER A 59 5.25 -5.24 14.14
CA SER A 59 5.76 -6.59 14.29
C SER A 59 6.95 -6.68 13.33
N ASN A 60 8.10 -7.06 13.84
CA ASN A 60 9.27 -7.55 13.10
C ASN A 60 8.91 -8.85 12.33
N GLU A 61 7.72 -8.97 11.80
CA GLU A 61 7.35 -10.05 10.92
C GLU A 61 7.95 -9.74 9.55
N ILE A 62 8.87 -10.60 9.17
CA ILE A 62 9.44 -10.63 7.83
C ILE A 62 8.28 -10.90 6.86
N HIS A 63 7.79 -9.85 6.22
CA HIS A 63 6.77 -9.97 5.20
C HIS A 63 7.43 -10.39 3.89
N THR A 64 7.12 -11.61 3.48
CA THR A 64 7.56 -12.13 2.18
C THR A 64 6.39 -12.06 1.20
N MET A 65 6.66 -11.55 0.00
CA MET A 65 5.72 -11.50 -1.11
C MET A 65 6.35 -12.12 -2.35
N THR A 66 5.58 -12.88 -3.10
CA THR A 66 6.01 -13.45 -4.39
C THR A 66 5.04 -13.02 -5.49
N PHE A 67 5.58 -12.59 -6.62
CA PHE A 67 4.83 -12.33 -7.86
C PHE A 67 5.59 -12.85 -9.07
N SER A 68 4.90 -13.05 -10.18
CA SER A 68 5.46 -13.59 -11.42
C SER A 68 5.67 -12.50 -12.47
N LEU A 69 6.84 -12.52 -13.10
CA LEU A 69 7.10 -11.83 -14.36
C LEU A 69 6.94 -12.84 -15.50
N GLU A 70 6.16 -12.49 -16.52
CA GLU A 70 5.87 -13.37 -17.65
C GLU A 70 6.33 -12.74 -18.97
N GLY A 71 6.51 -13.60 -20.01
CA GLY A 71 6.84 -13.13 -21.35
C GLY A 71 8.27 -12.65 -21.51
N ILE A 72 9.18 -13.03 -20.61
CA ILE A 72 10.58 -12.62 -20.64
C ILE A 72 11.31 -13.38 -21.73
N SER A 73 11.97 -12.64 -22.64
CA SER A 73 12.79 -13.23 -23.70
C SER A 73 14.10 -13.78 -23.13
N CYS A 74 14.60 -14.86 -23.75
CA CYS A 74 15.96 -15.34 -23.48
C CYS A 74 17.00 -14.29 -23.93
N ASP A 75 18.22 -14.42 -23.39
CA ASP A 75 19.34 -13.62 -23.87
C ASP A 75 19.71 -13.97 -25.34
N ALA A 76 20.64 -13.23 -25.92
CA ALA A 76 21.11 -13.47 -27.31
C ALA A 76 21.72 -14.87 -27.53
N LYS A 77 22.05 -15.58 -26.46
CA LYS A 77 22.59 -16.96 -26.47
C LYS A 77 21.55 -18.02 -26.19
N GLY A 78 20.29 -17.63 -25.94
CA GLY A 78 19.21 -18.56 -25.60
C GLY A 78 19.16 -19.00 -24.14
N ASN A 79 19.95 -18.38 -23.28
CA ASN A 79 19.95 -18.67 -21.84
C ASN A 79 18.78 -17.97 -21.12
N ALA A 80 18.48 -18.46 -19.93
CA ALA A 80 17.54 -17.78 -19.05
C ALA A 80 18.07 -16.39 -18.69
N PRO A 81 17.20 -15.36 -18.65
CA PRO A 81 17.60 -13.97 -18.37
C PRO A 81 18.02 -13.74 -16.92
N ALA A 82 17.70 -14.67 -16.02
CA ALA A 82 18.15 -14.68 -14.64
C ALA A 82 18.34 -16.12 -14.15
N ALA A 83 19.21 -16.31 -13.16
CA ALA A 83 19.37 -17.59 -12.47
C ALA A 83 18.47 -17.67 -11.23
N GLN A 84 18.05 -18.89 -10.88
CA GLN A 84 17.33 -19.09 -9.63
C GLN A 84 18.22 -18.70 -8.43
N GLY A 85 17.68 -17.93 -7.49
CA GLY A 85 18.40 -17.39 -6.35
C GLY A 85 19.17 -16.09 -6.64
N GLN A 86 19.19 -15.63 -7.89
CA GLN A 86 19.88 -14.40 -8.28
C GLN A 86 19.21 -13.21 -7.61
N GLN A 87 20.04 -12.27 -7.12
CA GLN A 87 19.55 -10.99 -6.59
C GLN A 87 19.03 -10.12 -7.71
N LEU A 88 17.88 -9.52 -7.48
CA LEU A 88 17.21 -8.59 -8.39
C LEU A 88 17.08 -7.23 -7.73
N TYR A 89 16.83 -6.21 -8.54
CA TYR A 89 16.68 -4.83 -8.08
C TYR A 89 15.35 -4.26 -8.57
N LEU A 90 14.69 -3.50 -7.73
CA LEU A 90 13.45 -2.81 -8.05
C LEU A 90 13.73 -1.32 -8.20
N LYS A 91 13.34 -0.77 -9.34
CA LYS A 91 13.51 0.66 -9.62
C LYS A 91 12.23 1.28 -10.15
N PRO A 92 11.83 2.47 -9.67
CA PRO A 92 10.83 3.26 -10.35
C PRO A 92 11.26 3.51 -11.81
N TYR A 93 10.36 3.31 -12.75
CA TYR A 93 10.62 3.47 -14.17
C TYR A 93 9.95 4.75 -14.68
N GLU A 94 10.76 5.71 -15.11
CA GLU A 94 10.34 7.04 -15.58
C GLU A 94 10.11 7.05 -17.11
N GLY A 95 9.44 6.07 -17.67
CA GLY A 95 9.32 5.95 -19.13
C GLY A 95 7.92 6.09 -19.71
N THR A 96 6.87 6.13 -18.87
CA THR A 96 5.47 6.14 -19.29
C THR A 96 4.62 6.96 -18.32
N ASP A 97 3.42 7.38 -18.76
CA ASP A 97 2.44 8.12 -17.92
C ASP A 97 1.96 7.38 -16.67
N SER A 98 2.41 6.15 -16.47
CA SER A 98 2.11 5.33 -15.29
C SER A 98 3.39 5.07 -14.49
N GLU A 99 3.33 5.23 -13.17
CA GLU A 99 4.40 4.89 -12.23
C GLU A 99 4.66 3.37 -12.26
N GLN A 100 5.49 2.91 -13.19
CA GLN A 100 5.88 1.51 -13.28
C GLN A 100 7.12 1.24 -12.41
N ILE A 101 7.24 0.01 -11.91
CA ILE A 101 8.42 -0.43 -11.19
C ILE A 101 9.09 -1.52 -12.02
N ALA A 102 10.28 -1.22 -12.53
CA ALA A 102 11.08 -2.18 -13.26
C ALA A 102 11.80 -3.14 -12.31
N VAL A 103 11.84 -4.40 -12.71
CA VAL A 103 12.68 -5.44 -12.09
C VAL A 103 13.92 -5.61 -12.97
N THR A 104 15.10 -5.41 -12.39
CA THR A 104 16.36 -5.45 -13.11
C THR A 104 17.33 -6.46 -12.49
N ASP A 105 18.28 -6.91 -13.29
CA ASP A 105 19.43 -7.69 -12.83
C ASP A 105 20.56 -6.79 -12.31
N GLU A 106 21.70 -7.38 -11.97
CA GLU A 106 22.93 -6.66 -11.53
C GLU A 106 23.50 -5.74 -12.60
N THR A 107 23.25 -6.03 -13.88
CA THR A 107 23.71 -5.21 -15.02
C THR A 107 22.75 -4.09 -15.36
N MET A 108 21.69 -3.92 -14.57
CA MET A 108 20.58 -2.98 -14.80
C MET A 108 19.76 -3.30 -16.06
N GLN A 109 19.84 -4.51 -16.58
CA GLN A 109 18.95 -4.96 -17.63
C GLN A 109 17.55 -5.18 -17.08
N ILE A 110 16.54 -4.59 -17.71
CA ILE A 110 15.14 -4.76 -17.33
C ILE A 110 14.68 -6.16 -17.71
N LEU A 111 14.27 -6.93 -16.72
CA LEU A 111 13.68 -8.25 -16.89
C LEU A 111 12.17 -8.20 -17.08
N GLY A 112 11.52 -7.22 -16.47
CA GLY A 112 10.07 -7.02 -16.54
C GLY A 112 9.62 -5.95 -15.58
N PHE A 113 8.30 -5.90 -15.35
CA PHE A 113 7.70 -4.91 -14.47
C PHE A 113 6.88 -5.60 -13.38
N VAL A 114 6.79 -4.95 -12.22
CA VAL A 114 5.91 -5.39 -11.13
C VAL A 114 4.46 -5.32 -11.60
N PRO A 115 3.67 -6.40 -11.46
CA PRO A 115 2.26 -6.39 -11.82
C PRO A 115 1.49 -5.28 -11.10
N GLU A 116 0.46 -4.72 -11.76
CA GLU A 116 -0.28 -3.56 -11.27
C GLU A 116 -0.88 -3.78 -9.89
N GLU A 117 -1.35 -4.99 -9.61
CA GLU A 117 -1.95 -5.36 -8.32
C GLU A 117 -0.98 -5.26 -7.12
N TYR A 118 0.34 -5.36 -7.37
CA TYR A 118 1.39 -5.28 -6.33
C TYR A 118 2.12 -3.94 -6.30
N ARG A 119 1.91 -3.08 -7.30
CA ARG A 119 2.68 -1.86 -7.52
C ARG A 119 2.62 -0.90 -6.33
N GLU A 120 1.43 -0.57 -5.84
CA GLU A 120 1.25 0.36 -4.72
C GLU A 120 1.93 -0.16 -3.44
N TYR A 121 1.84 -1.46 -3.21
CA TYR A 121 2.50 -2.09 -2.07
C TYR A 121 4.02 -2.00 -2.18
N VAL A 122 4.59 -2.41 -3.33
CA VAL A 122 6.03 -2.40 -3.58
C VAL A 122 6.59 -0.98 -3.52
N LEU A 123 5.90 0.01 -4.13
CA LEU A 123 6.31 1.40 -4.10
C LEU A 123 6.40 1.94 -2.67
N SER A 124 5.41 1.65 -1.83
CA SER A 124 5.41 2.06 -0.43
C SER A 124 6.57 1.45 0.39
N ARG A 125 7.07 0.28 -0.03
CA ARG A 125 8.23 -0.38 0.60
C ARG A 125 9.54 0.21 0.12
N ILE A 126 9.64 0.56 -1.16
CA ILE A 126 10.82 1.26 -1.72
C ILE A 126 10.97 2.62 -1.03
N GLU A 127 9.92 3.42 -0.98
CA GLU A 127 9.92 4.75 -0.35
C GLU A 127 10.22 4.69 1.16
N GLY A 128 9.73 3.66 1.83
CA GLY A 128 9.97 3.43 3.25
C GLY A 128 11.35 2.84 3.59
N HIS A 129 12.22 2.58 2.59
CA HIS A 129 13.50 1.87 2.75
C HIS A 129 13.38 0.53 3.50
N ARG A 130 12.28 -0.19 3.29
CA ARG A 130 11.95 -1.43 4.00
C ARG A 130 12.20 -2.69 3.16
N LEU A 131 12.70 -2.56 1.95
CA LEU A 131 13.09 -3.69 1.12
C LEU A 131 14.45 -4.19 1.58
N THR A 132 14.52 -5.42 2.06
CA THR A 132 15.77 -6.05 2.48
C THR A 132 16.36 -6.92 1.38
N HIS A 133 15.52 -7.72 0.72
CA HIS A 133 15.97 -8.64 -0.32
C HIS A 133 14.93 -8.83 -1.42
N THR A 134 15.39 -8.84 -2.67
CA THR A 134 14.61 -9.23 -3.85
C THR A 134 15.39 -10.28 -4.62
N VAL A 135 14.80 -11.45 -4.82
CA VAL A 135 15.48 -12.58 -5.49
C VAL A 135 14.58 -13.24 -6.52
N ALA A 136 15.19 -13.81 -7.57
CA ALA A 136 14.52 -14.72 -8.48
C ALA A 136 14.29 -16.05 -7.77
N GLU A 137 13.09 -16.30 -7.26
CA GLU A 137 12.78 -17.53 -6.51
C GLU A 137 12.71 -18.74 -7.42
N GLN A 138 12.09 -18.59 -8.58
CA GLN A 138 11.92 -19.65 -9.56
C GLN A 138 12.02 -19.09 -10.98
N VAL A 139 12.70 -19.82 -11.86
CA VAL A 139 12.86 -19.46 -13.27
C VAL A 139 12.43 -20.65 -14.11
N GLU A 140 11.34 -20.52 -14.86
CA GLU A 140 10.76 -21.58 -15.67
C GLU A 140 10.69 -21.18 -17.13
N LYS A 141 11.02 -22.13 -18.03
CA LYS A 141 10.80 -21.95 -19.46
C LYS A 141 9.37 -22.32 -19.82
N THR A 142 8.66 -21.40 -20.44
CA THR A 142 7.30 -21.64 -20.90
C THR A 142 7.30 -22.49 -22.18
N SER A 143 6.15 -23.09 -22.51
CA SER A 143 5.97 -23.86 -23.76
C SER A 143 6.17 -23.01 -25.02
N LEU A 144 6.08 -21.70 -24.93
CA LEU A 144 6.25 -20.74 -26.02
C LEU A 144 7.71 -20.28 -26.20
N GLY A 145 8.65 -20.79 -25.40
CA GLY A 145 10.07 -20.45 -25.45
C GLY A 145 10.46 -19.17 -24.70
N SER A 146 9.51 -18.46 -24.12
CA SER A 146 9.76 -17.37 -23.17
C SER A 146 10.00 -17.90 -21.74
N TYR A 147 10.38 -17.04 -20.83
CA TYR A 147 10.59 -17.39 -19.42
C TYR A 147 9.53 -16.76 -18.53
N ARG A 148 9.23 -17.47 -17.44
CA ARG A 148 8.49 -16.97 -16.28
C ARG A 148 9.45 -16.92 -15.11
N ILE A 149 9.54 -15.76 -14.45
CA ILE A 149 10.38 -15.58 -13.27
C ILE A 149 9.48 -15.23 -12.09
N SER A 150 9.47 -16.08 -11.07
CA SER A 150 8.84 -15.75 -9.80
C SER A 150 9.82 -14.95 -8.95
N VAL A 151 9.42 -13.74 -8.59
CA VAL A 151 10.24 -12.81 -7.81
C VAL A 151 9.73 -12.79 -6.39
N ARG A 152 10.62 -13.07 -5.43
CA ARG A 152 10.33 -12.96 -4.01
C ARG A 152 10.94 -11.69 -3.43
N ILE A 153 10.11 -10.92 -2.76
CA ILE A 153 10.50 -9.73 -2.02
C ILE A 153 10.40 -10.02 -0.54
N THR A 154 11.41 -9.63 0.22
CA THR A 154 11.44 -9.69 1.68
C THR A 154 11.55 -8.26 2.23
N CYS A 155 10.64 -7.91 3.14
CA CYS A 155 10.54 -6.59 3.74
C CYS A 155 10.75 -6.67 5.26
#